data_81953b5e1f5ef84509bcd9f2f6c22458
#
_entry.id   81953b5e1f5ef84509bcd9f2f6c22458
#
_cell.length_a   1.000
_cell.length_b   1.000
_cell.length_c   1.000
_cell.angle_alpha   90.00
_cell.angle_beta   90.00
_cell.angle_gamma   90.00
#
_symmetry.space_group_name_H-M   'P 1'
#
loop_
_entity.id
_entity.type
_entity.pdbx_description
1 polymer ?
#
loop_
_entity_poly.entity_id
_entity_poly.type
_entity_poly.pdbx_seq_one_letter_code
_entity_poly.pdbx_strand_id
1 'polypeptide(L)'
;MRKIELQLREAIRNFRPFSKQNTTFSRMAGTEEGWQLCLHGNPIACFDQGGKHPTIPTYVSLAGWNTVTTRSRLNALDGVEIRTKNFTPYLNGREIEDNGWWSPCNLNY
;
A
#
# COMPACT_ATOMS: atom_id res chain seq x y z
N MET A 1 14.09 7.39 3.06
CA MET A 1 12.62 7.40 3.23
C MET A 1 12.18 8.80 3.64
N ARG A 2 11.10 9.28 3.07
CA ARG A 2 10.59 10.62 3.35
C ARG A 2 9.96 10.67 4.74
N LYS A 3 9.94 11.86 5.36
CA LYS A 3 9.33 12.05 6.68
C LYS A 3 7.88 11.63 6.74
N ILE A 4 7.08 11.96 5.70
CA ILE A 4 5.68 11.55 5.62
C ILE A 4 5.54 10.03 5.64
N GLU A 5 6.47 9.32 5.02
CA GLU A 5 6.44 7.86 4.95
C GLU A 5 6.79 7.22 6.29
N LEU A 6 7.69 7.82 7.05
CA LEU A 6 7.96 7.36 8.42
C LEU A 6 6.73 7.57 9.31
N GLN A 7 6.05 8.70 9.19
CA GLN A 7 4.82 8.98 9.93
C GLN A 7 3.68 8.04 9.53
N LEU A 8 3.56 7.74 8.24
CA LEU A 8 2.57 6.80 7.73
C LEU A 8 2.81 5.39 8.27
N ARG A 9 4.07 4.92 8.27
CA ARG A 9 4.41 3.61 8.82
C ARG A 9 4.03 3.49 10.29
N GLU A 10 4.25 4.54 11.06
CA GLU A 10 3.87 4.56 12.47
C GLU A 10 2.35 4.48 12.63
N ALA A 11 1.60 5.21 11.81
CA ALA A 11 0.14 5.15 11.82
C ALA A 11 -0.37 3.74 11.49
N ILE A 12 0.22 3.09 10.48
CA ILE A 12 -0.15 1.72 10.09
C ILE A 12 0.14 0.74 11.22
N ARG A 13 1.31 0.83 11.83
CA ARG A 13 1.69 -0.08 12.92
C ARG A 13 0.74 -0.01 14.11
N ASN A 14 0.15 1.15 14.35
CA ASN A 14 -0.76 1.39 15.46
C ASN A 14 -2.23 1.42 15.03
N PHE A 15 -2.51 1.22 13.76
CA PHE A 15 -3.86 1.32 13.17
C PHE A 15 -4.57 2.60 13.59
N ARG A 16 -3.89 3.73 13.35
CA ARG A 16 -4.44 5.06 13.60
C ARG A 16 -4.70 5.78 12.28
N PRO A 17 -5.82 6.51 12.18
CA PRO A 17 -6.09 7.31 10.99
C PRO A 17 -4.95 8.31 10.72
N PHE A 18 -4.65 8.49 9.45
CA PHE A 18 -3.58 9.38 8.99
C PHE A 18 -4.08 10.16 7.77
N SER A 19 -3.78 11.43 7.71
CA SER A 19 -4.09 12.26 6.55
C SER A 19 -3.05 13.37 6.42
N LYS A 20 -2.26 13.32 5.35
CA LYS A 20 -1.23 14.33 5.08
C LYS A 20 -0.78 14.23 3.63
N GLN A 21 -0.63 15.39 2.96
CA GLN A 21 -0.09 15.47 1.59
C GLN A 21 -0.80 14.51 0.62
N ASN A 22 -2.13 14.58 0.58
CA ASN A 22 -2.97 13.71 -0.28
C ASN A 22 -2.83 12.22 -0.01
N THR A 23 -2.24 11.85 1.12
CA THR A 23 -2.08 10.46 1.57
C THR A 23 -2.97 10.25 2.78
N THR A 24 -3.88 9.28 2.70
CA THR A 24 -4.79 8.94 3.81
C THR A 24 -4.73 7.46 4.13
N PHE A 25 -4.79 7.15 5.43
CA PHE A 25 -4.91 5.79 5.92
C PHE A 25 -6.08 5.76 6.89
N SER A 26 -7.09 4.94 6.60
CA SER A 26 -8.32 4.93 7.37
C SER A 26 -9.02 3.58 7.28
N ARG A 27 -9.97 3.35 8.18
CA ARG A 27 -10.82 2.15 8.11
C ARG A 27 -11.65 2.16 6.84
N MET A 28 -11.80 0.99 6.25
CA MET A 28 -12.71 0.80 5.13
C MET A 28 -14.14 0.78 5.64
N ALA A 29 -15.03 1.47 4.92
CA ALA A 29 -16.46 1.46 5.25
C ALA A 29 -17.02 0.04 5.15
N GLY A 30 -17.90 -0.34 6.08
CA GLY A 30 -18.56 -1.63 6.08
C GLY A 30 -17.70 -2.79 6.62
N THR A 31 -16.51 -2.53 7.12
CA THR A 31 -15.65 -3.54 7.74
C THR A 31 -15.20 -3.10 9.12
N GLU A 32 -14.95 -4.06 10.01
CA GLU A 32 -14.41 -3.77 11.34
C GLU A 32 -12.88 -3.75 11.35
N GLU A 33 -12.25 -4.57 10.51
CA GLU A 33 -10.82 -4.80 10.53
C GLU A 33 -10.10 -4.37 9.25
N GLY A 34 -10.86 -3.96 8.23
CA GLY A 34 -10.30 -3.51 6.96
C GLY A 34 -9.82 -2.08 7.03
N TRP A 35 -8.61 -1.83 6.52
CA TRP A 35 -8.02 -0.52 6.40
C TRP A 35 -7.53 -0.29 4.98
N GLN A 36 -7.51 0.95 4.55
CA GLN A 36 -7.02 1.30 3.22
C GLN A 36 -6.08 2.48 3.26
N LEU A 37 -5.10 2.44 2.39
CA LEU A 37 -4.21 3.55 2.09
C LEU A 37 -4.62 4.14 0.75
N CYS A 38 -4.88 5.44 0.73
CA CYS A 38 -5.24 6.16 -0.48
C CYS A 38 -4.22 7.24 -0.80
N LEU A 39 -3.99 7.47 -2.09
CA LEU A 39 -3.20 8.59 -2.58
C LEU A 39 -4.09 9.37 -3.55
N HIS A 40 -4.26 10.67 -3.29
CA HIS A 40 -5.20 11.53 -4.04
C HIS A 40 -6.63 10.94 -4.10
N GLY A 41 -7.06 10.31 -3.01
CA GLY A 41 -8.38 9.67 -2.95
C GLY A 41 -8.49 8.33 -3.64
N ASN A 42 -7.43 7.83 -4.27
CA ASN A 42 -7.43 6.54 -4.96
C ASN A 42 -6.79 5.47 -4.05
N PRO A 43 -7.51 4.37 -3.72
CA PRO A 43 -6.93 3.30 -2.92
C PRO A 43 -5.72 2.66 -3.61
N ILE A 44 -4.60 2.54 -2.88
CA ILE A 44 -3.38 1.90 -3.38
C ILE A 44 -2.94 0.71 -2.53
N ALA A 45 -3.52 0.55 -1.35
CA ALA A 45 -3.25 -0.62 -0.51
C ALA A 45 -4.42 -0.88 0.41
N CYS A 46 -4.65 -2.13 0.75
CA CYS A 46 -5.62 -2.51 1.77
C CYS A 46 -4.99 -3.47 2.77
N PHE A 47 -5.47 -3.39 4.00
CA PHE A 47 -4.91 -4.10 5.15
C PHE A 47 -6.02 -4.79 5.91
N ASP A 48 -5.68 -5.89 6.57
CA ASP A 48 -6.57 -6.61 7.47
C ASP A 48 -5.97 -6.59 8.88
N GLN A 49 -6.54 -5.76 9.76
CA GLN A 49 -6.06 -5.61 11.13
C GLN A 49 -6.14 -6.91 11.92
N GLY A 50 -7.13 -7.76 11.62
CA GLY A 50 -7.29 -9.07 12.25
C GLY A 50 -6.52 -10.18 11.55
N GLY A 51 -5.77 -9.88 10.51
CA GLY A 51 -5.03 -10.86 9.74
C GLY A 51 -3.75 -11.33 10.42
N LYS A 52 -3.11 -12.31 9.82
CA LYS A 52 -1.88 -12.91 10.32
C LYS A 52 -0.69 -11.95 10.29
N HIS A 53 -0.65 -11.07 9.30
CA HIS A 53 0.38 -10.06 9.11
C HIS A 53 -0.28 -8.69 8.92
N PRO A 54 -0.84 -8.10 10.00
CA PRO A 54 -1.73 -6.95 9.87
C PRO A 54 -1.07 -5.69 9.30
N THR A 55 0.25 -5.54 9.46
CA THR A 55 0.97 -4.37 8.95
C THR A 55 1.49 -4.55 7.53
N ILE A 56 1.40 -5.76 6.98
CA ILE A 56 1.71 -6.03 5.58
C ILE A 56 0.41 -5.93 4.80
N PRO A 57 0.33 -5.13 3.73
CA PRO A 57 -0.91 -5.02 2.99
C PRO A 57 -1.32 -6.36 2.37
N THR A 58 -2.62 -6.64 2.41
CA THR A 58 -3.20 -7.82 1.75
C THR A 58 -3.09 -7.68 0.24
N TYR A 59 -3.38 -6.48 -0.28
CA TYR A 59 -3.28 -6.16 -1.69
C TYR A 59 -2.75 -4.74 -1.87
N VAL A 60 -2.04 -4.52 -2.98
CA VAL A 60 -1.59 -3.21 -3.41
C VAL A 60 -2.01 -2.96 -4.85
N SER A 61 -2.11 -1.69 -5.22
CA SER A 61 -2.47 -1.27 -6.57
C SER A 61 -1.74 0.03 -6.90
N LEU A 62 -1.35 0.19 -8.16
CA LEU A 62 -0.85 1.47 -8.64
C LEU A 62 -2.00 2.42 -9.03
N ALA A 63 -3.24 1.92 -8.98
CA ALA A 63 -4.46 2.68 -9.29
C ALA A 63 -4.40 3.38 -10.67
N GLY A 64 -3.73 2.75 -11.62
CA GLY A 64 -3.53 3.31 -12.95
C GLY A 64 -2.40 4.35 -13.04
N TRP A 65 -1.70 4.64 -11.93
CA TRP A 65 -0.69 5.69 -11.86
C TRP A 65 0.66 5.13 -11.44
N ASN A 66 1.49 4.74 -12.40
CA ASN A 66 2.84 4.29 -12.12
C ASN A 66 3.78 5.50 -12.00
N THR A 67 3.60 6.27 -10.93
CA THR A 67 4.39 7.47 -10.66
C THR A 67 5.41 7.25 -9.56
N VAL A 68 6.41 8.12 -9.50
CA VAL A 68 7.41 8.10 -8.42
C VAL A 68 6.74 8.20 -7.05
N THR A 69 5.74 9.07 -6.91
CA THR A 69 5.05 9.26 -5.63
C THR A 69 4.28 8.01 -5.22
N THR A 70 3.52 7.39 -6.13
CA THR A 70 2.80 6.15 -5.83
C THR A 70 3.76 5.06 -5.39
N ARG A 71 4.84 4.84 -6.15
CA ARG A 71 5.84 3.84 -5.79
C ARG A 71 6.51 4.13 -4.45
N SER A 72 6.81 5.41 -4.18
CA SER A 72 7.45 5.81 -2.93
C SER A 72 6.55 5.49 -1.72
N ARG A 73 5.25 5.79 -1.82
CA ARG A 73 4.30 5.45 -0.75
C ARG A 73 4.20 3.95 -0.53
N LEU A 74 4.12 3.18 -1.61
CA LEU A 74 4.04 1.71 -1.51
C LEU A 74 5.32 1.11 -0.96
N ASN A 75 6.48 1.62 -1.40
CA ASN A 75 7.77 1.13 -0.89
C ASN A 75 8.01 1.44 0.59
N ALA A 76 7.22 2.34 1.17
CA ALA A 76 7.28 2.60 2.60
C ALA A 76 6.56 1.52 3.43
N LEU A 77 5.78 0.66 2.79
CA LEU A 77 4.99 -0.37 3.47
C LEU A 77 5.84 -1.61 3.73
N ASP A 78 5.56 -2.29 4.85
CA ASP A 78 6.24 -3.53 5.18
C ASP A 78 5.92 -4.60 4.13
N GLY A 79 6.95 -5.32 3.69
CA GLY A 79 6.78 -6.42 2.74
C GLY A 79 6.52 -6.01 1.29
N VAL A 80 6.63 -4.71 0.96
CA VAL A 80 6.35 -4.20 -0.38
C VAL A 80 7.60 -3.60 -1.00
N GLU A 81 7.94 -4.07 -2.20
CA GLU A 81 8.97 -3.48 -3.04
C GLU A 81 8.41 -3.31 -4.45
N ILE A 82 8.21 -2.07 -4.87
CA ILE A 82 7.78 -1.74 -6.23
C ILE A 82 8.95 -1.15 -6.99
N ARG A 83 9.25 -1.73 -8.14
CA ARG A 83 10.28 -1.24 -9.08
C ARG A 83 9.69 -1.07 -10.46
N THR A 84 10.30 -0.20 -11.24
CA THR A 84 9.95 -0.05 -12.66
C THR A 84 11.20 -0.35 -13.49
N LYS A 85 11.03 -1.19 -14.51
CA LYS A 85 12.08 -1.51 -15.47
C LYS A 85 11.49 -1.45 -16.87
N ASN A 86 12.05 -0.60 -17.73
CA ASN A 86 11.53 -0.39 -19.10
C ASN A 86 10.02 -0.10 -19.08
N PHE A 87 9.59 0.82 -18.20
CA PHE A 87 8.20 1.25 -18.03
C PHE A 87 7.25 0.15 -17.51
N THR A 88 7.77 -1.02 -17.18
CA THR A 88 6.97 -2.11 -16.62
C THR A 88 7.14 -2.16 -15.10
N PRO A 89 6.05 -2.12 -14.31
CA PRO A 89 6.16 -2.23 -12.86
C PRO A 89 6.34 -3.68 -12.41
N TYR A 90 7.10 -3.85 -11.33
CA TYR A 90 7.32 -5.13 -10.67
C TYR A 90 7.03 -5.01 -9.19
N LEU A 91 6.26 -5.94 -8.65
CA LEU A 91 5.98 -6.05 -7.22
C LEU A 91 6.75 -7.26 -6.67
N ASN A 92 7.71 -6.98 -5.78
CA ASN A 92 8.53 -8.03 -5.16
C ASN A 92 9.13 -8.99 -6.20
N GLY A 93 9.61 -8.41 -7.31
CA GLY A 93 10.25 -9.18 -8.39
C GLY A 93 9.30 -9.76 -9.43
N ARG A 94 7.99 -9.58 -9.28
CA ARG A 94 7.01 -10.07 -10.24
C ARG A 94 6.43 -8.94 -11.07
N GLU A 95 6.30 -9.15 -12.36
CA GLU A 95 5.64 -8.20 -13.23
C GLU A 95 4.17 -8.04 -12.85
N ILE A 96 3.74 -6.78 -12.73
CA ILE A 96 2.34 -6.41 -12.51
C ILE A 96 1.91 -5.38 -13.56
N GLU A 97 0.64 -5.00 -13.53
CA GLU A 97 0.12 -3.96 -14.40
C GLU A 97 -0.20 -2.72 -13.58
N ASP A 98 -0.36 -1.57 -14.25
CA ASP A 98 -0.71 -0.30 -13.60
C ASP A 98 -2.10 -0.34 -12.98
N ASN A 99 -3.00 -1.17 -13.51
CA ASN A 99 -4.33 -1.39 -12.96
C ASN A 99 -4.39 -2.75 -12.29
N GLY A 100 -5.37 -2.91 -11.40
CA GLY A 100 -5.60 -4.16 -10.69
C GLY A 100 -5.02 -4.18 -9.29
N TRP A 101 -5.30 -5.25 -8.59
CA TRP A 101 -4.87 -5.48 -7.22
C TRP A 101 -3.97 -6.70 -7.16
N TRP A 102 -2.86 -6.57 -6.45
CA TRP A 102 -1.80 -7.57 -6.44
C TRP A 102 -1.37 -7.86 -5.01
N SER A 103 -1.24 -9.13 -4.67
CA SER A 103 -0.75 -9.53 -3.35
C SER A 103 0.77 -9.38 -3.29
N PRO A 104 1.32 -8.61 -2.34
CA PRO A 104 2.78 -8.50 -2.18
C PRO A 104 3.41 -9.74 -1.62
N CYS A 105 2.62 -10.57 -0.95
CA CYS A 105 3.09 -11.82 -0.43
C CYS A 105 2.89 -12.91 -1.45
N ASN A 106 3.90 -13.74 -1.58
CA ASN A 106 3.80 -14.96 -2.36
C ASN A 106 3.06 -15.96 -1.50
N LEU A 107 1.73 -15.94 -1.61
CA LEU A 107 0.89 -16.62 -0.67
C LEU A 107 0.77 -18.08 -0.92
N ASN A 108 1.71 -18.81 -0.43
CA ASN A 108 1.46 -20.15 0.00
C ASN A 108 1.06 -20.13 1.48
N TYR A 109 0.14 -19.27 1.82
CA TYR A 109 -0.40 -19.41 3.15
C TYR A 109 -1.54 -20.31 3.18
#